data_66adde4446a8903089bec2bf59985a68
#
_entry.id   66adde4446a8903089bec2bf59985a68
#
_cell.length_a   1.000
_cell.length_b   1.000
_cell.length_c   1.000
_cell.angle_alpha   90.00
_cell.angle_beta   90.00
_cell.angle_gamma   90.00
#
_symmetry.space_group_name_H-M   'P 1'
#
loop_
_entity.id
_entity.type
_entity.pdbx_description
1 polymer ?
#
loop_
_entity_poly.entity_id
_entity_poly.type
_entity_poly.pdbx_seq_one_letter_code
_entity_poly.pdbx_strand_id
1 'polypeptide(L)'
;METGLDLGTLAALGLLVTGGTWLAWPDTPAEAKVTLAQPMPQAVERLRGEERVVEGTGMGSLRIAAAGTDGDALLIGVKRAGDPRAVTCRVTIAPASPETSSALVDCTQKQLDDRPIRRVAVRALDLIVSEHVAASVHDRAYDIDAVGTRLIALAAMNPGAMADAARPPRD
;
A
#
# COMPACT_ATOMS: atom_id res chain seq x y z
N MET A 1 5.72 13.81 47.16
CA MET A 1 5.12 14.70 46.16
C MET A 1 5.01 13.91 44.87
N GLU A 2 3.87 13.24 44.71
CA GLU A 2 3.55 12.48 43.50
C GLU A 2 2.83 13.44 42.55
N THR A 3 3.49 13.78 41.42
CA THR A 3 2.86 14.48 40.32
C THR A 3 2.18 13.44 39.44
N GLY A 4 0.90 13.18 39.74
CA GLY A 4 0.04 12.39 38.86
C GLY A 4 -0.13 13.10 37.55
N LEU A 5 0.39 12.49 36.46
CA LEU A 5 0.08 12.88 35.08
C LEU A 5 -1.39 12.54 34.82
N ASP A 6 -2.20 13.59 34.70
CA ASP A 6 -3.62 13.51 34.45
C ASP A 6 -3.90 12.91 33.08
N LEU A 7 -4.58 11.75 33.04
CA LEU A 7 -4.98 11.06 31.82
C LEU A 7 -5.82 11.95 30.88
N GLY A 8 -6.41 13.03 31.37
CA GLY A 8 -7.18 13.99 30.60
C GLY A 8 -6.34 14.81 29.62
N THR A 9 -5.06 15.05 29.93
CA THR A 9 -4.16 15.87 29.11
C THR A 9 -3.65 15.10 27.88
N LEU A 10 -3.55 13.78 27.95
CA LEU A 10 -3.14 12.94 26.83
C LEU A 10 -4.26 12.75 25.79
N ALA A 11 -5.52 12.78 26.21
CA ALA A 11 -6.66 12.71 25.30
C ALA A 11 -6.83 14.01 24.47
N ALA A 12 -6.50 15.16 25.06
CA ALA A 12 -6.60 16.45 24.36
C ALA A 12 -5.50 16.67 23.31
N LEU A 13 -4.30 16.14 23.54
CA LEU A 13 -3.20 16.20 22.56
C LEU A 13 -3.41 15.26 21.36
N GLY A 14 -4.09 14.14 21.57
CA GLY A 14 -4.45 13.21 20.47
C GLY A 14 -5.48 13.78 19.49
N LEU A 15 -6.36 14.67 19.95
CA LEU A 15 -7.43 15.27 19.12
C LEU A 15 -6.96 16.43 18.24
N LEU A 16 -5.85 17.09 18.57
CA LEU A 16 -5.33 18.23 17.78
C LEU A 16 -4.46 17.82 16.59
N VAL A 17 -3.93 16.59 16.59
CA VAL A 17 -3.12 16.08 15.45
C VAL A 17 -4.00 15.39 14.40
N THR A 18 -5.24 15.01 14.73
CA THR A 18 -6.17 14.31 13.82
C THR A 18 -7.18 15.21 13.11
N GLY A 19 -7.12 16.52 13.33
CA GLY A 19 -8.07 17.51 12.81
C GLY A 19 -7.91 17.94 11.35
N GLY A 20 -7.37 17.12 10.52
CA GLY A 20 -7.27 17.46 9.10
C GLY A 20 -7.05 16.25 8.21
N THR A 21 -8.09 15.82 7.50
CA THR A 21 -8.08 14.91 6.34
C THR A 21 -8.50 13.46 6.50
N TRP A 22 -8.95 13.01 7.68
CA TRP A 22 -9.41 11.62 7.86
C TRP A 22 -10.86 11.35 7.41
N LEU A 23 -11.64 12.36 7.04
CA LEU A 23 -13.09 12.25 6.80
C LEU A 23 -13.50 12.01 5.35
N ALA A 24 -12.58 11.80 4.45
CA ALA A 24 -12.92 11.51 3.06
C ALA A 24 -12.04 10.38 2.49
N TRP A 25 -12.19 9.17 3.06
CA TRP A 25 -11.82 8.00 2.29
C TRP A 25 -13.07 7.64 1.48
N PRO A 26 -13.09 7.91 0.17
CA PRO A 26 -14.24 7.58 -0.66
C PRO A 26 -14.45 6.06 -0.66
N ASP A 27 -15.71 5.62 -0.65
CA ASP A 27 -16.14 4.22 -0.78
C ASP A 27 -15.80 3.58 -2.14
N THR A 28 -15.26 4.34 -3.06
CA THR A 28 -14.60 3.87 -4.26
C THR A 28 -13.21 3.35 -3.90
N PRO A 29 -12.72 2.24 -4.50
CA PRO A 29 -11.32 1.84 -4.37
C PRO A 29 -10.46 3.02 -4.86
N ALA A 30 -9.96 3.79 -3.92
CA ALA A 30 -9.09 4.91 -4.24
C ALA A 30 -7.81 4.29 -4.78
N GLU A 31 -7.65 4.40 -6.07
CA GLU A 31 -6.41 4.14 -6.77
C GLU A 31 -5.30 4.86 -6.00
N ALA A 32 -4.36 4.11 -5.47
CA ALA A 32 -3.30 4.68 -4.64
C ALA A 32 -2.39 5.54 -5.52
N LYS A 33 -2.57 6.85 -5.43
CA LYS A 33 -1.80 7.83 -6.22
C LYS A 33 -0.53 8.22 -5.49
N VAL A 34 0.61 8.06 -6.15
CA VAL A 34 1.94 8.42 -5.66
C VAL A 34 2.49 9.57 -6.49
N THR A 35 2.95 10.64 -5.85
CA THR A 35 3.68 11.73 -6.53
C THR A 35 5.17 11.37 -6.59
N LEU A 36 5.76 11.48 -7.78
CA LEU A 36 7.14 11.14 -8.06
C LEU A 36 7.92 12.41 -8.46
N ALA A 37 9.03 12.68 -7.76
CA ALA A 37 9.90 13.83 -8.04
C ALA A 37 10.88 13.54 -9.20
N GLN A 38 10.39 12.89 -10.25
CA GLN A 38 11.13 12.58 -11.47
C GLN A 38 10.20 12.62 -12.69
N PRO A 39 10.71 12.96 -13.89
CA PRO A 39 9.97 12.82 -15.14
C PRO A 39 9.57 11.36 -15.39
N MET A 40 8.43 11.17 -16.05
CA MET A 40 7.85 9.85 -16.32
C MET A 40 8.85 8.83 -16.93
N PRO A 41 9.66 9.15 -17.96
CA PRO A 41 10.58 8.17 -18.54
C PRO A 41 11.63 7.65 -17.55
N GLN A 42 12.15 8.54 -16.68
CA GLN A 42 13.12 8.16 -15.65
C GLN A 42 12.49 7.30 -14.56
N ALA A 43 11.28 7.65 -14.12
CA ALA A 43 10.54 6.86 -13.14
C ALA A 43 10.23 5.44 -13.66
N VAL A 44 9.82 5.31 -14.92
CA VAL A 44 9.56 4.01 -15.56
C VAL A 44 10.84 3.17 -15.61
N GLU A 45 11.96 3.75 -16.07
CA GLU A 45 13.23 3.02 -16.20
C GLU A 45 13.75 2.55 -14.84
N ARG A 46 13.63 3.41 -13.82
CA ARG A 46 14.01 3.06 -12.45
C ARG A 46 13.22 1.86 -11.95
N LEU A 47 11.90 1.89 -12.11
CA LEU A 47 11.03 0.80 -11.66
C LEU A 47 11.24 -0.52 -12.40
N ARG A 48 11.63 -0.49 -13.68
CA ARG A 48 11.93 -1.71 -14.45
C ARG A 48 13.12 -2.48 -13.92
N GLY A 49 14.13 -1.77 -13.42
CA GLY A 49 15.36 -2.36 -12.90
C GLY A 49 15.32 -2.75 -11.43
N GLU A 50 14.28 -2.34 -10.72
CA GLU A 50 14.24 -2.48 -9.27
C GLU A 50 13.55 -3.79 -8.84
N GLU A 51 14.24 -4.51 -7.99
CA GLU A 51 13.71 -5.66 -7.26
C GLU A 51 13.94 -5.46 -5.78
N ARG A 52 12.95 -5.78 -4.96
CA ARG A 52 13.03 -5.62 -3.52
C ARG A 52 12.42 -6.80 -2.78
N VAL A 53 13.08 -7.21 -1.71
CA VAL A 53 12.53 -8.13 -0.72
C VAL A 53 12.12 -7.32 0.50
N VAL A 54 10.85 -7.44 0.89
CA VAL A 54 10.26 -6.72 2.02
C VAL A 54 9.83 -7.71 3.07
N GLU A 55 10.30 -7.52 4.29
CA GLU A 55 9.93 -8.32 5.46
C GLU A 55 9.14 -7.46 6.46
N GLY A 56 8.43 -8.09 7.40
CA GLY A 56 7.75 -7.35 8.47
C GLY A 56 6.36 -6.77 8.12
N THR A 57 5.81 -7.08 6.95
CA THR A 57 4.45 -6.63 6.57
C THR A 57 3.32 -7.38 7.29
N GLY A 58 3.62 -8.36 8.14
CA GLY A 58 2.64 -9.30 8.69
C GLY A 58 2.20 -10.39 7.72
N MET A 59 2.55 -10.27 6.43
CA MET A 59 2.23 -11.26 5.38
C MET A 59 3.41 -12.21 5.07
N GLY A 60 4.49 -12.14 5.85
CA GLY A 60 5.75 -12.83 5.58
C GLY A 60 6.65 -12.04 4.64
N SER A 61 7.72 -12.67 4.15
CA SER A 61 8.65 -12.07 3.19
C SER A 61 7.99 -11.94 1.83
N LEU A 62 7.99 -10.74 1.26
CA LEU A 62 7.43 -10.41 -0.05
C LEU A 62 8.55 -10.00 -1.00
N ARG A 63 8.58 -10.58 -2.18
CA ARG A 63 9.42 -10.15 -3.29
C ARG A 63 8.59 -9.31 -4.24
N ILE A 64 9.06 -8.09 -4.52
CA ILE A 64 8.38 -7.12 -5.37
C ILE A 64 9.34 -6.78 -6.51
N ALA A 65 8.90 -6.97 -7.75
CA ALA A 65 9.72 -6.71 -8.93
C ALA A 65 8.85 -6.40 -10.15
N ALA A 66 9.43 -5.75 -11.15
CA ALA A 66 8.79 -5.58 -12.45
C ALA A 66 8.53 -6.97 -13.09
N ALA A 67 7.30 -7.17 -13.56
CA ALA A 67 6.84 -8.41 -14.18
C ALA A 67 6.54 -8.27 -15.67
N GLY A 68 6.64 -7.07 -16.22
CA GLY A 68 6.38 -6.77 -17.64
C GLY A 68 5.63 -5.46 -17.84
N THR A 69 4.95 -5.35 -18.97
CA THR A 69 4.12 -4.19 -19.33
C THR A 69 2.78 -4.65 -19.89
N ASP A 70 1.76 -3.80 -19.74
CA ASP A 70 0.44 -3.97 -20.35
C ASP A 70 0.03 -2.60 -20.93
N GLY A 71 0.22 -2.43 -22.25
CA GLY A 71 0.11 -1.15 -22.90
C GLY A 71 1.15 -0.16 -22.37
N ASP A 72 0.67 0.95 -21.83
CA ASP A 72 1.46 2.03 -21.21
C ASP A 72 1.72 1.82 -19.70
N ALA A 73 1.13 0.79 -19.11
CA ALA A 73 1.30 0.48 -17.70
C ALA A 73 2.45 -0.51 -17.47
N LEU A 74 3.16 -0.30 -16.37
CA LEU A 74 4.13 -1.25 -15.83
C LEU A 74 3.40 -2.27 -14.94
N LEU A 75 3.71 -3.54 -15.10
CA LEU A 75 3.22 -4.61 -14.25
C LEU A 75 4.25 -4.88 -13.15
N ILE A 76 3.83 -4.79 -11.90
CA ILE A 76 4.64 -5.11 -10.73
C ILE A 76 4.12 -6.41 -10.12
N GLY A 77 4.98 -7.42 -10.08
CA GLY A 77 4.69 -8.70 -9.44
C GLY A 77 5.01 -8.64 -7.94
N VAL A 78 4.07 -9.10 -7.12
CA VAL A 78 4.26 -9.31 -5.69
C VAL A 78 4.14 -10.79 -5.41
N LYS A 79 5.21 -11.39 -4.90
CA LYS A 79 5.29 -12.81 -4.60
C LYS A 79 5.65 -13.03 -3.13
N ARG A 80 4.86 -13.83 -2.43
CA ARG A 80 5.18 -14.27 -1.07
C ARG A 80 6.19 -15.41 -1.09
N ALA A 81 7.14 -15.41 -0.16
CA ALA A 81 8.04 -16.54 0.03
C ALA A 81 7.26 -17.84 0.31
N GLY A 82 7.60 -18.91 -0.41
CA GLY A 82 6.92 -20.21 -0.32
C GLY A 82 5.59 -20.32 -1.08
N ASP A 83 5.04 -19.24 -1.65
CA ASP A 83 3.86 -19.30 -2.50
C ASP A 83 4.28 -19.29 -3.98
N PRO A 84 3.85 -20.28 -4.80
CA PRO A 84 4.14 -20.28 -6.22
C PRO A 84 3.40 -19.17 -7.00
N ARG A 85 2.34 -18.61 -6.41
CA ARG A 85 1.49 -17.60 -7.06
C ARG A 85 2.08 -16.21 -6.84
N ALA A 86 2.07 -15.40 -7.89
CA ALA A 86 2.34 -13.97 -7.82
C ALA A 86 1.05 -13.20 -8.04
N VAL A 87 0.89 -12.13 -7.29
CA VAL A 87 -0.13 -11.11 -7.55
C VAL A 87 0.51 -10.07 -8.45
N THR A 88 -0.18 -9.64 -9.50
CA THR A 88 0.31 -8.61 -10.40
C THR A 88 -0.51 -7.34 -10.19
N CYS A 89 0.18 -6.25 -9.87
CA CYS A 89 -0.40 -4.92 -9.77
C CYS A 89 -0.07 -4.12 -11.04
N ARG A 90 -1.02 -3.33 -11.50
CA ARG A 90 -0.84 -2.41 -12.62
C ARG A 90 -0.41 -1.04 -12.08
N VAL A 91 0.68 -0.50 -12.61
CA VAL A 91 1.19 0.83 -12.25
C VAL A 91 1.18 1.70 -13.49
N THR A 92 0.27 2.66 -13.55
CA THR A 92 0.19 3.65 -14.63
C THR A 92 0.93 4.90 -14.20
N ILE A 93 1.94 5.32 -14.96
CA ILE A 93 2.72 6.52 -14.68
C ILE A 93 2.36 7.57 -15.70
N ALA A 94 1.98 8.76 -15.22
CA ALA A 94 1.63 9.89 -16.07
C ALA A 94 2.47 11.12 -15.72
N PRO A 95 2.83 11.98 -16.69
CA PRO A 95 3.50 13.22 -16.41
C PRO A 95 2.58 14.16 -15.61
N ALA A 96 3.09 14.75 -14.54
CA ALA A 96 2.41 15.80 -13.75
C ALA A 96 2.98 17.18 -14.08
N SER A 97 4.28 17.26 -14.37
CA SER A 97 5.00 18.45 -14.86
C SER A 97 6.22 17.98 -15.67
N PRO A 98 7.01 18.88 -16.26
CA PRO A 98 8.27 18.49 -16.93
C PRO A 98 9.26 17.77 -15.99
N GLU A 99 9.20 18.02 -14.70
CA GLU A 99 10.13 17.50 -13.69
C GLU A 99 9.52 16.45 -12.77
N THR A 100 8.20 16.26 -12.83
CA THR A 100 7.49 15.36 -11.92
C THR A 100 6.52 14.45 -12.67
N SER A 101 6.22 13.31 -12.07
CA SER A 101 5.20 12.40 -12.54
C SER A 101 4.29 11.93 -11.40
N SER A 102 3.21 11.27 -11.74
CA SER A 102 2.35 10.60 -10.77
C SER A 102 2.17 9.15 -11.18
N ALA A 103 2.23 8.25 -10.22
CA ALA A 103 1.93 6.84 -10.40
C ALA A 103 0.58 6.50 -9.77
N LEU A 104 -0.19 5.71 -10.48
CA LEU A 104 -1.44 5.13 -10.04
C LEU A 104 -1.25 3.63 -9.89
N VAL A 105 -1.45 3.11 -8.70
CA VAL A 105 -1.30 1.69 -8.39
C VAL A 105 -2.67 1.04 -8.29
N ASP A 106 -2.87 -0.01 -9.04
CA ASP A 106 -4.08 -0.84 -9.04
C ASP A 106 -3.70 -2.32 -8.95
N CYS A 107 -3.96 -2.92 -7.80
CA CYS A 107 -3.76 -4.35 -7.56
C CYS A 107 -5.06 -5.15 -7.73
N THR A 108 -6.10 -4.56 -8.29
CA THR A 108 -7.39 -5.22 -8.50
C THR A 108 -7.25 -6.33 -9.52
N GLN A 109 -7.53 -7.56 -9.09
CA GLN A 109 -7.56 -8.71 -9.99
C GLN A 109 -9.00 -8.95 -10.45
N LYS A 110 -9.21 -9.03 -11.75
CA LYS A 110 -10.52 -9.27 -12.38
C LYS A 110 -11.23 -10.56 -11.92
N GLN A 111 -10.52 -11.46 -11.23
CA GLN A 111 -11.04 -12.76 -10.77
C GLN A 111 -11.27 -12.81 -9.25
N LEU A 112 -11.12 -11.69 -8.53
CA LEU A 112 -11.39 -11.69 -7.11
C LEU A 112 -12.90 -11.63 -6.89
N ASP A 113 -13.43 -12.59 -6.11
CA ASP A 113 -14.80 -12.52 -5.62
C ASP A 113 -14.99 -11.29 -4.71
N ASP A 114 -16.22 -10.81 -4.59
CA ASP A 114 -16.58 -9.60 -3.84
C ASP A 114 -16.48 -9.75 -2.30
N ARG A 115 -15.78 -10.76 -1.80
CA ARG A 115 -15.65 -10.94 -0.35
C ARG A 115 -14.95 -9.74 0.30
N PRO A 116 -15.44 -9.25 1.44
CA PRO A 116 -14.86 -8.09 2.14
C PRO A 116 -13.38 -8.22 2.42
N ILE A 117 -12.91 -9.42 2.82
CA ILE A 117 -11.48 -9.66 3.10
C ILE A 117 -10.60 -9.49 1.86
N ARG A 118 -11.11 -9.82 0.67
CA ARG A 118 -10.34 -9.63 -0.56
C ARG A 118 -10.16 -8.17 -0.92
N ARG A 119 -11.17 -7.33 -0.67
CA ARG A 119 -11.04 -5.87 -0.83
C ARG A 119 -9.98 -5.30 0.11
N VAL A 120 -9.92 -5.79 1.36
CA VAL A 120 -8.88 -5.40 2.30
C VAL A 120 -7.50 -5.86 1.82
N ALA A 121 -7.38 -7.09 1.30
CA ALA A 121 -6.12 -7.61 0.76
C ALA A 121 -5.62 -6.81 -0.45
N VAL A 122 -6.51 -6.42 -1.38
CA VAL A 122 -6.17 -5.55 -2.52
C VAL A 122 -5.64 -4.21 -2.02
N ARG A 123 -6.33 -3.53 -1.10
CA ARG A 123 -5.87 -2.26 -0.51
C ARG A 123 -4.52 -2.39 0.22
N ALA A 124 -4.29 -3.52 0.88
CA ALA A 124 -3.00 -3.80 1.50
C ALA A 124 -1.88 -3.90 0.45
N LEU A 125 -2.14 -4.57 -0.67
CA LEU A 125 -1.20 -4.66 -1.79
C LEU A 125 -0.96 -3.29 -2.45
N ASP A 126 -2.01 -2.48 -2.64
CA ASP A 126 -1.88 -1.12 -3.16
C ASP A 126 -0.94 -0.28 -2.28
N LEU A 127 -1.06 -0.36 -0.96
CA LEU A 127 -0.16 0.34 -0.02
C LEU A 127 1.29 -0.13 -0.14
N ILE A 128 1.51 -1.44 -0.21
CA ILE A 128 2.83 -2.06 -0.30
C ILE A 128 3.51 -1.69 -1.62
N VAL A 129 2.80 -1.79 -2.74
CA VAL A 129 3.34 -1.47 -4.07
C VAL A 129 3.53 0.03 -4.23
N SER A 130 2.66 0.87 -3.67
CA SER A 130 2.82 2.34 -3.68
C SER A 130 4.09 2.77 -2.96
N GLU A 131 4.41 2.14 -1.81
CA GLU A 131 5.66 2.42 -1.11
C GLU A 131 6.87 1.91 -1.89
N HIS A 132 6.78 0.73 -2.54
CA HIS A 132 7.83 0.24 -3.43
C HIS A 132 8.11 1.23 -4.57
N VAL A 133 7.06 1.72 -5.22
CA VAL A 133 7.17 2.71 -6.30
C VAL A 133 7.84 3.99 -5.80
N ALA A 134 7.37 4.54 -4.67
CA ALA A 134 7.93 5.74 -4.08
C ALA A 134 9.41 5.55 -3.67
N ALA A 135 9.71 4.47 -2.95
CA ALA A 135 11.06 4.18 -2.47
C ALA A 135 12.06 3.98 -3.63
N SER A 136 11.64 3.26 -4.69
CA SER A 136 12.48 3.01 -5.87
C SER A 136 12.77 4.28 -6.65
N VAL A 137 11.74 5.10 -6.92
CA VAL A 137 11.92 6.34 -7.70
C VAL A 137 12.72 7.38 -6.91
N HIS A 138 12.52 7.49 -5.60
CA HIS A 138 13.26 8.43 -4.75
C HIS A 138 14.61 7.91 -4.26
N ASP A 139 15.03 6.71 -4.68
CA ASP A 139 16.30 6.09 -4.28
C ASP A 139 16.48 6.02 -2.76
N ARG A 140 15.44 5.62 -2.05
CA ARG A 140 15.43 5.53 -0.59
C ARG A 140 15.07 4.13 -0.10
N ALA A 141 15.35 3.88 1.17
CA ALA A 141 14.89 2.66 1.81
C ALA A 141 13.36 2.55 1.78
N TYR A 142 12.86 1.33 1.70
CA TYR A 142 11.44 1.02 1.88
C TYR A 142 11.04 1.32 3.33
N ASP A 143 10.00 2.12 3.53
CA ASP A 143 9.52 2.50 4.85
C ASP A 143 8.50 1.47 5.37
N ILE A 144 9.03 0.39 5.96
CA ILE A 144 8.21 -0.70 6.48
C ILE A 144 7.33 -0.25 7.66
N ASP A 145 7.81 0.69 8.48
CA ASP A 145 7.08 1.17 9.65
C ASP A 145 5.85 2.01 9.23
N ALA A 146 6.03 2.90 8.25
CA ALA A 146 4.92 3.65 7.68
C ALA A 146 3.88 2.73 7.01
N VAL A 147 4.31 1.73 6.26
CA VAL A 147 3.42 0.73 5.65
C VAL A 147 2.72 -0.08 6.72
N GLY A 148 3.46 -0.60 7.71
CA GLY A 148 2.91 -1.37 8.83
C GLY A 148 1.83 -0.61 9.59
N THR A 149 2.06 0.67 9.90
CA THR A 149 1.07 1.54 10.55
C THR A 149 -0.22 1.67 9.72
N ARG A 150 -0.10 1.84 8.40
CA ARG A 150 -1.26 1.93 7.50
C ARG A 150 -2.00 0.61 7.37
N LEU A 151 -1.30 -0.52 7.35
CA LEU A 151 -1.91 -1.86 7.33
C LEU A 151 -2.69 -2.15 8.62
N ILE A 152 -2.16 -1.76 9.77
CA ILE A 152 -2.87 -1.86 11.05
C ILE A 152 -4.14 -1.00 11.03
N ALA A 153 -4.05 0.24 10.58
CA ALA A 153 -5.20 1.12 10.44
C ALA A 153 -6.26 0.53 9.48
N LEU A 154 -5.84 -0.02 8.33
CA LEU A 154 -6.71 -0.68 7.38
C LEU A 154 -7.45 -1.86 8.00
N ALA A 155 -6.77 -2.71 8.77
CA ALA A 155 -7.37 -3.83 9.48
C ALA A 155 -8.38 -3.35 10.55
N ALA A 156 -8.04 -2.32 11.32
CA ALA A 156 -8.89 -1.75 12.35
C ALA A 156 -10.19 -1.14 11.78
N MET A 157 -10.13 -0.55 10.59
CA MET A 157 -11.29 -0.01 9.88
C MET A 157 -12.19 -1.09 9.23
N ASN A 158 -11.75 -2.35 9.17
CA ASN A 158 -12.47 -3.44 8.53
C ASN A 158 -12.66 -4.66 9.46
N PRO A 159 -13.20 -4.48 10.68
CA PRO A 159 -13.26 -5.55 11.68
C PRO A 159 -14.09 -6.77 11.22
N GLY A 160 -15.17 -6.54 10.45
CA GLY A 160 -15.99 -7.61 9.90
C GLY A 160 -15.22 -8.50 8.91
N ALA A 161 -14.44 -7.89 8.01
CA ALA A 161 -13.61 -8.62 7.06
C ALA A 161 -12.53 -9.43 7.77
N MET A 162 -11.92 -8.87 8.82
CA MET A 162 -10.91 -9.56 9.62
C MET A 162 -11.50 -10.73 10.41
N ALA A 163 -12.71 -10.56 10.95
CA ALA A 163 -13.43 -11.63 11.64
C ALA A 163 -13.79 -12.78 10.69
N ASP A 164 -14.21 -12.47 9.45
CA ASP A 164 -14.50 -13.48 8.43
C ASP A 164 -13.26 -14.26 8.00
N ALA A 165 -12.10 -13.57 7.91
CA ALA A 165 -10.83 -14.22 7.59
C ALA A 165 -10.35 -15.18 8.69
N ALA A 166 -10.69 -14.91 9.94
CA ALA A 166 -10.33 -15.73 11.09
C ALA A 166 -11.24 -16.99 11.25
N ARG A 167 -12.34 -17.09 10.48
CA ARG A 167 -13.21 -18.28 10.51
C ARG A 167 -12.57 -19.43 9.74
N PRO A 168 -12.59 -20.64 10.29
CA PRO A 168 -12.16 -21.80 9.54
C PRO A 168 -13.02 -22.00 8.28
N PRO A 169 -12.45 -22.54 7.18
CA PRO A 169 -13.24 -22.89 6.01
C PRO A 169 -14.42 -23.78 6.42
N ARG A 170 -15.60 -23.46 5.91
CA ARG A 170 -16.77 -24.34 6.05
C ARG A 170 -16.61 -25.47 5.04
N ASP A 171 -16.52 -26.68 5.55
CA ASP A 171 -16.52 -27.91 4.76
C ASP A 171 -17.85 -28.06 3.97
#